data_71cc1027f1da0419453554ebbfd7a7fc
#
_entry.id   71cc1027f1da0419453554ebbfd7a7fc
#
_cell.length_a   1.000
_cell.length_b   1.000
_cell.length_c   1.000
_cell.angle_alpha   90.00
_cell.angle_beta   90.00
_cell.angle_gamma   90.00
#
_symmetry.space_group_name_H-M   'P 1'
#
loop_
_entity.id
_entity.type
_entity.pdbx_description
1 polymer ?
#
loop_
_entity_poly.entity_id
_entity_poly.type
_entity_poly.pdbx_seq_one_letter_code
_entity_poly.pdbx_strand_id
1 'polypeptide(L)'
;MEVASPPFGILLRRWRQHRRLSQLELAETAESSTLYLSTLETGRATPSRDMVLRLAEHLEVPLRERNAMLLSAGYAPSFEERPLTEMS
;
A
#
# COMPACT_ATOMS: atom_id res chain seq x y z
N MET A 1 -4.41 0.23 -26.50
CA MET A 1 -3.77 -0.70 -25.59
C MET A 1 -3.81 -0.18 -24.17
N GLU A 2 -4.21 -1.01 -23.31
CA GLU A 2 -4.45 -0.64 -21.95
C GLU A 2 -3.30 -1.10 -21.07
N VAL A 3 -2.86 -0.25 -20.15
CA VAL A 3 -1.80 -0.60 -19.23
C VAL A 3 -2.44 -0.95 -17.90
N ALA A 4 -2.32 -2.19 -17.50
CA ALA A 4 -2.89 -2.63 -16.25
C ALA A 4 -2.09 -2.05 -15.10
N SER A 5 -2.79 -1.67 -14.03
CA SER A 5 -2.14 -1.23 -12.82
C SER A 5 -1.41 -2.40 -12.17
N PRO A 6 -0.25 -2.17 -11.55
CA PRO A 6 0.43 -3.26 -10.86
C PRO A 6 -0.44 -3.80 -9.72
N PRO A 7 -0.35 -5.10 -9.44
CA PRO A 7 -1.04 -5.63 -8.27
C PRO A 7 -0.47 -5.07 -6.98
N PHE A 8 -1.27 -5.17 -5.92
CA PHE A 8 -0.89 -4.59 -4.64
C PHE A 8 0.48 -5.07 -4.16
N GLY A 9 0.76 -6.36 -4.31
CA GLY A 9 2.04 -6.89 -3.85
C GLY A 9 3.24 -6.24 -4.51
N ILE A 10 3.11 -5.93 -5.78
CA ILE A 10 4.18 -5.24 -6.52
C ILE A 10 4.35 -3.83 -5.98
N LEU A 11 3.25 -3.12 -5.75
CA LEU A 11 3.32 -1.77 -5.20
C LEU A 11 3.92 -1.78 -3.80
N LEU A 12 3.51 -2.74 -2.98
CA LEU A 12 4.04 -2.87 -1.63
C LEU A 12 5.55 -3.06 -1.66
N ARG A 13 6.02 -3.97 -2.51
CA ARG A 13 7.45 -4.23 -2.61
C ARG A 13 8.20 -3.00 -3.10
N ARG A 14 7.65 -2.31 -4.10
CA ARG A 14 8.30 -1.11 -4.61
C ARG A 14 8.46 -0.05 -3.55
N TRP A 15 7.42 0.20 -2.77
CA TRP A 15 7.50 1.20 -1.72
C TRP A 15 8.45 0.78 -0.62
N ARG A 16 8.42 -0.51 -0.25
CA ARG A 16 9.35 -1.02 0.74
C ARG A 16 10.80 -0.83 0.31
N GLN A 17 11.09 -1.18 -0.94
CA GLN A 17 12.45 -1.02 -1.46
C GLN A 17 12.83 0.44 -1.61
N HIS A 18 11.88 1.27 -1.97
CA HIS A 18 12.13 2.71 -2.08
C HIS A 18 12.53 3.29 -0.72
N ARG A 19 11.94 2.79 0.35
CA ARG A 19 12.30 3.20 1.71
C ARG A 19 13.48 2.42 2.27
N ARG A 20 14.04 1.51 1.50
CA ARG A 20 15.20 0.72 1.88
C ARG A 20 14.95 -0.11 3.13
N LEU A 21 13.76 -0.69 3.23
CA LEU A 21 13.39 -1.54 4.35
C LEU A 21 13.38 -2.99 3.92
N SER A 22 13.85 -3.87 4.82
CA SER A 22 13.68 -5.29 4.62
C SER A 22 12.25 -5.68 4.98
N GLN A 23 11.83 -6.87 4.58
CA GLN A 23 10.53 -7.38 4.99
C GLN A 23 10.44 -7.46 6.51
N LEU A 24 11.53 -7.86 7.15
CA LEU A 24 11.53 -7.96 8.61
C LEU A 24 11.34 -6.58 9.26
N GLU A 25 12.05 -5.58 8.76
CA GLU A 25 11.94 -4.24 9.32
C GLU A 25 10.54 -3.70 9.19
N LEU A 26 9.94 -3.87 8.01
CA LEU A 26 8.59 -3.39 7.81
C LEU A 26 7.60 -4.18 8.67
N ALA A 27 7.80 -5.48 8.77
CA ALA A 27 6.91 -6.31 9.57
C ALA A 27 6.95 -5.88 11.04
N GLU A 28 8.12 -5.60 11.56
CA GLU A 28 8.24 -5.16 12.95
C GLU A 28 7.55 -3.83 13.16
N THR A 29 7.75 -2.88 12.26
CA THR A 29 7.13 -1.56 12.37
C THR A 29 5.61 -1.66 12.27
N ALA A 30 5.12 -2.47 11.36
CA ALA A 30 3.68 -2.59 11.13
C ALA A 30 3.02 -3.61 12.05
N GLU A 31 3.77 -4.18 12.99
CA GLU A 31 3.25 -5.18 13.93
C GLU A 31 2.65 -6.37 13.17
N SER A 32 3.41 -6.86 12.20
CA SER A 32 3.01 -7.97 11.40
C SER A 32 4.14 -8.99 11.36
N SER A 33 4.05 -9.99 10.47
CA SER A 33 5.10 -10.99 10.35
C SER A 33 5.74 -10.90 8.98
N THR A 34 7.01 -11.31 8.93
CA THR A 34 7.72 -11.36 7.66
C THR A 34 7.03 -12.32 6.69
N LEU A 35 6.53 -13.43 7.22
CA LEU A 35 5.84 -14.40 6.39
C LEU A 35 4.59 -13.79 5.75
N TYR A 36 3.82 -13.06 6.54
CA TYR A 36 2.61 -12.44 6.01
C TYR A 36 2.95 -11.41 4.94
N LEU A 37 3.96 -10.58 5.18
CA LEU A 37 4.38 -9.60 4.17
C LEU A 37 4.82 -10.30 2.89
N SER A 38 5.52 -11.42 3.02
CA SER A 38 5.94 -12.17 1.86
C SER A 38 4.74 -12.67 1.05
N THR A 39 3.70 -13.16 1.74
CA THR A 39 2.51 -13.60 1.03
C THR A 39 1.80 -12.45 0.33
N LEU A 40 1.81 -11.26 0.94
CA LEU A 40 1.21 -10.09 0.30
C LEU A 40 1.99 -9.67 -0.93
N GLU A 41 3.33 -9.67 -0.83
CA GLU A 41 4.16 -9.23 -1.94
C GLU A 41 4.12 -10.20 -3.12
N THR A 42 3.90 -11.47 -2.85
CA THR A 42 3.83 -12.46 -3.92
C THR A 42 2.41 -12.71 -4.42
N GLY A 43 1.42 -12.02 -3.86
CA GLY A 43 0.05 -12.14 -4.32
C GLY A 43 -0.68 -13.36 -3.80
N ARG A 44 -0.14 -14.05 -2.80
CA ARG A 44 -0.78 -15.23 -2.25
C ARG A 44 -1.86 -14.89 -1.24
N ALA A 45 -1.84 -13.68 -0.72
CA ALA A 45 -2.83 -13.23 0.23
C ALA A 45 -3.29 -11.84 -0.17
N THR A 46 -4.54 -11.52 0.15
CA THR A 46 -5.10 -10.20 -0.09
C THR A 46 -5.14 -9.46 1.24
N PRO A 47 -4.62 -8.24 1.31
CA PRO A 47 -4.64 -7.49 2.56
C PRO A 47 -6.04 -6.98 2.86
N SER A 48 -6.33 -6.77 4.14
CA SER A 48 -7.52 -6.04 4.51
C SER A 48 -7.31 -4.57 4.20
N ARG A 49 -8.42 -3.82 4.18
CA ARG A 49 -8.32 -2.39 3.94
C ARG A 49 -7.47 -1.71 5.01
N ASP A 50 -7.68 -2.10 6.27
CA ASP A 50 -6.90 -1.55 7.37
C ASP A 50 -5.41 -1.86 7.21
N MET A 51 -5.08 -3.04 6.73
CA MET A 51 -3.68 -3.40 6.55
C MET A 51 -3.05 -2.56 5.45
N VAL A 52 -3.79 -2.31 4.35
CA VAL A 52 -3.27 -1.44 3.29
C VAL A 52 -2.95 -0.07 3.86
N LEU A 53 -3.87 0.49 4.65
CA LEU A 53 -3.67 1.81 5.23
C LEU A 53 -2.51 1.82 6.22
N ARG A 54 -2.40 0.76 7.03
CA ARG A 54 -1.31 0.67 8.00
C ARG A 54 0.05 0.60 7.32
N LEU A 55 0.16 -0.24 6.29
CA LEU A 55 1.43 -0.36 5.56
C LEU A 55 1.78 0.95 4.86
N ALA A 56 0.78 1.59 4.26
CA ALA A 56 1.00 2.87 3.58
C ALA A 56 1.47 3.93 4.58
N GLU A 57 0.94 3.91 5.79
CA GLU A 57 1.34 4.87 6.80
C GLU A 57 2.78 4.65 7.21
N HIS A 58 3.17 3.40 7.47
CA HIS A 58 4.54 3.11 7.88
C HIS A 58 5.54 3.35 6.77
N LEU A 59 5.10 3.24 5.51
CA LEU A 59 5.96 3.52 4.37
C LEU A 59 5.90 4.98 3.96
N GLU A 60 5.08 5.77 4.64
CA GLU A 60 4.93 7.21 4.34
C GLU A 60 4.59 7.43 2.87
N VAL A 61 3.66 6.63 2.38
CA VAL A 61 3.22 6.74 1.00
C VAL A 61 2.36 8.01 0.86
N PRO A 62 2.62 8.85 -0.16
CA PRO A 62 1.79 10.03 -0.36
C PRO A 62 0.33 9.67 -0.60
N LEU A 63 -0.58 10.59 -0.29
CA LEU A 63 -2.00 10.29 -0.31
C LEU A 63 -2.48 9.76 -1.66
N ARG A 64 -2.01 10.34 -2.74
CA ARG A 64 -2.43 9.89 -4.06
C ARG A 64 -2.03 8.44 -4.28
N GLU A 65 -0.83 8.08 -3.90
CA GLU A 65 -0.35 6.72 -4.07
C GLU A 65 -1.00 5.76 -3.08
N ARG A 66 -1.46 6.26 -1.93
CA ARG A 66 -2.24 5.41 -1.02
C ARG A 66 -3.54 4.99 -1.67
N ASN A 67 -4.20 5.92 -2.38
CA ASN A 67 -5.40 5.57 -3.12
C ASN A 67 -5.11 4.52 -4.18
N ALA A 68 -3.96 4.64 -4.86
CA ALA A 68 -3.58 3.63 -5.85
C ALA A 68 -3.38 2.28 -5.18
N MET A 69 -2.78 2.25 -3.99
CA MET A 69 -2.61 1.00 -3.28
C MET A 69 -3.95 0.38 -2.88
N LEU A 70 -4.87 1.21 -2.41
CA LEU A 70 -6.21 0.72 -2.07
C LEU A 70 -6.90 0.13 -3.28
N LEU A 71 -6.86 0.86 -4.40
CA LEU A 71 -7.48 0.37 -5.63
C LEU A 71 -6.86 -0.94 -6.09
N SER A 72 -5.54 -1.04 -6.01
CA SER A 72 -4.86 -2.27 -6.44
C SER A 72 -5.24 -3.47 -5.60
N ALA A 73 -5.65 -3.24 -4.36
CA ALA A 73 -6.09 -4.31 -3.46
C ALA A 73 -7.59 -4.55 -3.55
N GLY A 74 -8.30 -3.80 -4.39
CA GLY A 74 -9.72 -4.00 -4.57
C GLY A 74 -10.60 -3.12 -3.70
N TYR A 75 -10.06 -2.07 -3.12
CA TYR A 75 -10.80 -1.21 -2.22
C TYR A 75 -11.00 0.17 -2.83
N ALA A 76 -12.03 0.86 -2.37
CA ALA A 76 -12.31 2.21 -2.82
C ALA A 76 -11.28 3.19 -2.26
N PRO A 77 -10.97 4.27 -2.98
CA PRO A 77 -10.08 5.29 -2.45
C PRO A 77 -10.61 5.87 -1.15
N SER A 78 -9.69 6.20 -0.26
CA SER A 78 -10.05 6.67 1.07
C SER A 78 -9.75 8.15 1.27
N PHE A 79 -8.92 8.73 0.41
CA PHE A 79 -8.44 10.09 0.62
C PHE A 79 -8.94 11.00 -0.47
N GLU A 80 -9.34 12.21 -0.06
CA GLU A 80 -9.76 13.22 -1.01
C GLU A 80 -8.55 13.81 -1.72
N GLU A 81 -8.66 13.96 -3.03
CA GLU A 81 -7.60 14.59 -3.81
C GLU A 81 -8.07 15.89 -4.40
N ARG A 82 -9.13 16.46 -3.86
CA ARG A 82 -9.69 17.70 -4.37
C ARG A 82 -8.91 18.90 -3.87
N PRO A 83 -8.89 20.00 -4.64
CA PRO A 83 -8.26 21.22 -4.17
C PRO A 83 -8.90 21.73 -2.89
N LEU A 84 -8.12 22.45 -2.09
CA LEU A 84 -8.63 23.00 -0.85
C LEU A 84 -9.75 24.01 -1.09
N THR A 85 -9.75 24.64 -2.25
CA THR A 85 -10.78 25.63 -2.54
C THR A 85 -12.17 25.03 -2.59
N GLU A 86 -12.28 23.73 -2.67
CA GLU A 86 -13.58 23.09 -2.68
C GLU A 86 -14.14 22.84 -1.30
N MET A 87 -13.38 23.20 -0.30
CA MET A 87 -13.81 23.03 1.06
C MET A 87 -14.50 24.29 1.51
N SER A 88 -15.67 24.41 1.42
CA SER A 88 -16.33 25.63 1.87
C SER A 88 -17.55 25.29 2.72
#